data_3e4f82dd32022507ad263d805358378d
#
_entry.id   3e4f82dd32022507ad263d805358378d
#
_cell.length_a   1.000
_cell.length_b   1.000
_cell.length_c   1.000
_cell.angle_alpha   90.00
_cell.angle_beta   90.00
_cell.angle_gamma   90.00
#
_symmetry.space_group_name_H-M   'P 1'
#
loop_
_entity.id
_entity.type
_entity.pdbx_description
1 polymer ?
#
loop_
_entity_poly.entity_id
_entity_poly.type
_entity_poly.pdbx_seq_one_letter_code
_entity_poly.pdbx_strand_id
1 'polypeptide(L)'
;IIREVDCSEGAEVLPGMAVRAFQEEGKKDGEKKEDVLESLKERITGRVSCEDICDRDGNVIVKRNHMITPSRAEKIMSVGVDKDGKPVEEVRIRTILTCKSHVGICAKCYGANMASGETVQVGEAVGIIAAQSIGEPGTQLTMRTFHTGGVAGEDITSGLPRVEELFEARKPKRTAILTEIDGVVSINDNKKKREVTVTNPETGEAKTYPIPYKYQIRVEDGDVLEAGDELTEGSVNPHDILKIKGVRAVQDYMIQEVQRVYRLQ
;
A
#
# COMPACT_ATOMS: atom_id res chain seq x y z
N ILE A 1 -7.39 12.21 -17.63
CA ILE A 1 -8.46 12.00 -18.64
C ILE A 1 -8.39 10.58 -19.14
N ILE A 2 -9.55 9.93 -19.32
CA ILE A 2 -9.67 8.58 -19.87
C ILE A 2 -9.46 8.60 -21.38
N ARG A 3 -8.63 7.66 -21.87
CA ARG A 3 -8.30 7.49 -23.28
C ARG A 3 -8.96 6.24 -23.86
N GLU A 4 -9.29 6.31 -25.17
CA GLU A 4 -9.92 5.24 -25.93
C GLU A 4 -8.95 4.07 -26.18
N VAL A 5 -7.71 4.38 -26.55
CA VAL A 5 -6.72 3.38 -26.95
C VAL A 5 -6.30 2.53 -25.76
N ASP A 6 -6.41 1.22 -25.90
CA ASP A 6 -5.94 0.27 -24.90
C ASP A 6 -4.40 0.28 -24.87
N CYS A 7 -3.80 0.62 -23.72
CA CYS A 7 -2.36 0.69 -23.56
C CYS A 7 -1.65 -0.68 -23.70
N SER A 8 -2.39 -1.77 -23.81
CA SER A 8 -1.88 -3.14 -23.96
C SER A 8 -2.20 -3.76 -25.34
N GLU A 9 -2.60 -2.95 -26.30
CA GLU A 9 -2.89 -3.44 -27.64
C GLU A 9 -1.66 -4.13 -28.25
N GLY A 10 -1.81 -5.40 -28.67
CA GLY A 10 -0.72 -6.21 -29.18
C GLY A 10 0.24 -6.78 -28.15
N ALA A 11 0.04 -6.55 -26.85
CA ALA A 11 0.91 -7.09 -25.81
C ALA A 11 0.53 -8.53 -25.42
N GLU A 12 1.51 -9.42 -25.36
CA GLU A 12 1.31 -10.80 -24.87
C GLU A 12 0.96 -10.80 -23.38
N VAL A 13 1.60 -9.92 -22.60
CA VAL A 13 1.37 -9.77 -21.16
C VAL A 13 0.69 -8.44 -20.89
N LEU A 14 -0.48 -8.48 -20.25
CA LEU A 14 -1.21 -7.28 -19.87
C LEU A 14 -0.49 -6.53 -18.76
N PRO A 15 -0.45 -5.18 -18.83
CA PRO A 15 0.05 -4.38 -17.74
C PRO A 15 -0.88 -4.53 -16.54
N GLY A 16 -0.34 -4.93 -15.41
CA GLY A 16 -1.14 -5.14 -14.22
C GLY A 16 -0.28 -5.49 -13.02
N MET A 17 -0.94 -5.62 -11.90
CA MET A 17 -0.31 -5.96 -10.63
C MET A 17 -1.14 -6.98 -9.87
N ALA A 18 -0.46 -7.78 -9.09
CA ALA A 18 -1.05 -8.67 -8.13
C ALA A 18 -1.63 -7.87 -6.95
N VAL A 19 -2.83 -8.22 -6.52
CA VAL A 19 -3.55 -7.57 -5.44
C VAL A 19 -4.06 -8.63 -4.47
N ARG A 20 -3.79 -8.41 -3.18
CA ARG A 20 -4.28 -9.22 -2.05
C ARG A 20 -5.22 -8.38 -1.20
N ALA A 21 -5.88 -9.01 -0.22
CA ALA A 21 -6.57 -8.27 0.83
C ALA A 21 -5.59 -7.28 1.50
N PHE A 22 -6.10 -6.14 1.91
CA PHE A 22 -5.31 -5.12 2.56
C PHE A 22 -5.41 -5.33 4.07
N GLN A 23 -4.27 -5.64 4.69
CA GLN A 23 -4.18 -6.00 6.10
C GLN A 23 -3.27 -5.00 6.82
N GLU A 24 -3.60 -4.63 8.04
CA GLU A 24 -2.74 -3.87 8.93
C GLU A 24 -2.26 -4.77 10.06
N GLU A 25 -0.95 -4.89 10.22
CA GLU A 25 -0.37 -5.61 11.33
C GLU A 25 -0.49 -4.77 12.60
N GLY A 26 -1.41 -5.13 13.48
CA GLY A 26 -1.57 -4.55 14.80
C GLY A 26 -1.04 -5.47 15.89
N LYS A 27 -0.16 -4.99 16.76
CA LYS A 27 0.14 -5.68 18.04
C LYS A 27 -0.93 -5.27 19.05
N LYS A 28 -1.88 -6.14 19.37
CA LYS A 28 -2.71 -6.05 20.57
C LYS A 28 -2.44 -7.25 21.45
N ASP A 29 -2.07 -7.00 22.70
CA ASP A 29 -1.90 -7.99 23.78
C ASP A 29 -0.90 -9.14 23.48
N GLY A 30 0.18 -8.86 22.73
CA GLY A 30 1.25 -9.83 22.46
C GLY A 30 0.94 -10.82 21.33
N GLU A 31 -0.26 -10.81 20.75
CA GLU A 31 -0.61 -11.59 19.55
C GLU A 31 -0.62 -10.67 18.32
N LYS A 32 0.02 -11.12 17.23
CA LYS A 32 -0.10 -10.49 15.91
C LYS A 32 -1.54 -10.68 15.42
N LYS A 33 -2.33 -9.64 15.44
CA LYS A 33 -3.68 -9.64 14.90
C LYS A 33 -3.66 -8.85 13.60
N GLU A 34 -3.94 -9.53 12.51
CA GLU A 34 -4.12 -8.94 11.20
C GLU A 34 -5.56 -8.43 11.08
N ASP A 35 -5.74 -7.12 11.15
CA ASP A 35 -7.05 -6.52 10.89
C ASP A 35 -7.16 -6.25 9.38
N VAL A 36 -8.12 -6.92 8.72
CA VAL A 36 -8.40 -6.72 7.29
C VAL A 36 -9.08 -5.37 7.11
N LEU A 37 -8.37 -4.42 6.53
CA LEU A 37 -8.86 -3.07 6.27
C LEU A 37 -9.73 -3.01 5.02
N GLU A 38 -9.35 -3.75 3.98
CA GLU A 38 -10.06 -3.83 2.71
C GLU A 38 -9.99 -5.26 2.17
N SER A 39 -11.14 -5.87 1.94
CA SER A 39 -11.21 -7.24 1.46
C SER A 39 -10.71 -7.36 0.01
N LEU A 40 -10.20 -8.53 -0.37
CA LEU A 40 -9.83 -8.79 -1.75
C LEU A 40 -11.01 -8.55 -2.71
N LYS A 41 -12.23 -8.91 -2.30
CA LYS A 41 -13.46 -8.66 -3.06
C LYS A 41 -13.64 -7.18 -3.43
N GLU A 42 -13.48 -6.28 -2.47
CA GLU A 42 -13.61 -4.83 -2.68
C GLU A 42 -12.52 -4.31 -3.61
N ARG A 43 -11.29 -4.76 -3.42
CA ARG A 43 -10.14 -4.34 -4.22
C ARG A 43 -10.20 -4.75 -5.69
N ILE A 44 -10.81 -5.89 -6.01
CA ILE A 44 -10.91 -6.39 -7.39
C ILE A 44 -12.20 -5.98 -8.09
N THR A 45 -13.25 -5.62 -7.35
CA THR A 45 -14.53 -5.23 -7.93
C THR A 45 -14.38 -3.99 -8.80
N GLY A 46 -14.92 -4.03 -10.03
CA GLY A 46 -14.82 -2.95 -11.00
C GLY A 46 -13.47 -2.85 -11.70
N ARG A 47 -12.52 -3.75 -11.42
CA ARG A 47 -11.21 -3.80 -12.09
C ARG A 47 -11.24 -4.80 -13.25
N VAL A 48 -10.26 -4.69 -14.14
CA VAL A 48 -10.10 -5.59 -15.27
C VAL A 48 -9.04 -6.63 -14.96
N SER A 49 -9.40 -7.93 -15.16
CA SER A 49 -8.46 -9.02 -14.90
C SER A 49 -7.33 -9.08 -15.93
N CYS A 50 -6.12 -9.40 -15.51
CA CYS A 50 -4.99 -9.65 -16.39
C CYS A 50 -4.90 -11.10 -16.87
N GLU A 51 -5.55 -12.02 -16.18
CA GLU A 51 -5.50 -13.46 -16.41
C GLU A 51 -6.92 -14.05 -16.39
N ASP A 52 -7.09 -15.26 -16.95
CA ASP A 52 -8.32 -16.02 -16.77
C ASP A 52 -8.42 -16.50 -15.33
N ILE A 53 -9.56 -16.28 -14.69
CA ILE A 53 -9.84 -16.74 -13.33
C ILE A 53 -10.87 -17.86 -13.44
N CYS A 54 -10.51 -19.03 -12.93
CA CYS A 54 -11.31 -20.25 -13.06
C CYS A 54 -11.85 -20.73 -11.72
N ASP A 55 -12.86 -21.58 -11.75
CA ASP A 55 -13.33 -22.36 -10.60
C ASP A 55 -12.58 -23.71 -10.51
N ARG A 56 -12.93 -24.52 -9.49
CA ARG A 56 -12.33 -25.84 -9.26
C ARG A 56 -12.58 -26.84 -10.38
N ASP A 57 -13.63 -26.63 -11.17
CA ASP A 57 -14.03 -27.49 -12.29
C ASP A 57 -13.39 -27.03 -13.60
N GLY A 58 -12.58 -25.97 -13.58
CA GLY A 58 -11.90 -25.39 -14.74
C GLY A 58 -12.78 -24.44 -15.56
N ASN A 59 -14.00 -24.11 -15.11
CA ASN A 59 -14.82 -23.15 -15.81
C ASN A 59 -14.33 -21.72 -15.55
N VAL A 60 -14.28 -20.93 -16.62
CA VAL A 60 -13.80 -19.54 -16.52
C VAL A 60 -14.88 -18.64 -15.90
N ILE A 61 -14.60 -18.10 -14.71
CA ILE A 61 -15.45 -17.11 -14.02
C ILE A 61 -15.27 -15.73 -14.69
N VAL A 62 -14.01 -15.33 -14.92
CA VAL A 62 -13.66 -14.07 -15.59
C VAL A 62 -12.57 -14.33 -16.61
N LYS A 63 -12.81 -13.91 -17.85
CA LYS A 63 -11.78 -13.98 -18.90
C LYS A 63 -10.76 -12.86 -18.75
N ARG A 64 -9.55 -13.12 -19.20
CA ARG A 64 -8.49 -12.12 -19.36
C ARG A 64 -9.04 -10.88 -20.08
N ASN A 65 -8.62 -9.71 -19.60
CA ASN A 65 -9.00 -8.39 -20.15
C ASN A 65 -10.51 -8.05 -20.06
N HIS A 66 -11.23 -8.72 -19.15
CA HIS A 66 -12.64 -8.44 -18.86
C HIS A 66 -12.81 -7.89 -17.44
N MET A 67 -13.84 -7.08 -17.26
CA MET A 67 -14.15 -6.45 -15.99
C MET A 67 -14.71 -7.46 -14.98
N ILE A 68 -14.25 -7.36 -13.74
CA ILE A 68 -14.73 -8.11 -12.60
C ILE A 68 -15.93 -7.35 -12.01
N THR A 69 -17.14 -7.79 -12.33
CA THR A 69 -18.37 -7.24 -11.77
C THR A 69 -18.55 -7.70 -10.32
N PRO A 70 -19.41 -7.04 -9.50
CA PRO A 70 -19.66 -7.46 -8.11
C PRO A 70 -20.05 -8.93 -7.99
N SER A 71 -20.92 -9.43 -8.87
CA SER A 71 -21.35 -10.84 -8.89
C SER A 71 -20.22 -11.80 -9.25
N ARG A 72 -19.30 -11.40 -10.14
CA ARG A 72 -18.11 -12.20 -10.48
C ARG A 72 -17.11 -12.18 -9.33
N ALA A 73 -16.93 -11.04 -8.65
CA ALA A 73 -16.06 -10.95 -7.47
C ALA A 73 -16.54 -11.89 -6.34
N GLU A 74 -17.87 -11.99 -6.11
CA GLU A 74 -18.43 -12.96 -5.16
C GLU A 74 -18.15 -14.42 -5.56
N LYS A 75 -18.28 -14.74 -6.83
CA LYS A 75 -17.95 -16.09 -7.33
C LYS A 75 -16.47 -16.39 -7.19
N ILE A 76 -15.57 -15.44 -7.47
CA ILE A 76 -14.12 -15.61 -7.27
C ILE A 76 -13.83 -15.95 -5.81
N MET A 77 -14.44 -15.22 -4.86
CA MET A 77 -14.20 -15.46 -3.43
C MET A 77 -14.81 -16.78 -2.93
N SER A 78 -15.86 -17.29 -3.56
CA SER A 78 -16.57 -18.50 -3.11
C SER A 78 -16.02 -19.79 -3.73
N VAL A 79 -15.73 -19.79 -5.03
CA VAL A 79 -15.36 -21.02 -5.78
C VAL A 79 -14.10 -20.85 -6.64
N GLY A 80 -13.55 -19.63 -6.73
CA GLY A 80 -12.33 -19.36 -7.51
C GLY A 80 -11.11 -20.08 -6.92
N VAL A 81 -10.25 -20.59 -7.80
CA VAL A 81 -8.98 -21.20 -7.44
C VAL A 81 -7.84 -20.58 -8.23
N ASP A 82 -6.65 -20.60 -7.63
CA ASP A 82 -5.41 -20.25 -8.26
C ASP A 82 -4.86 -21.38 -9.17
N LYS A 83 -3.67 -21.17 -9.74
CA LYS A 83 -3.00 -22.16 -10.60
C LYS A 83 -2.66 -23.46 -9.91
N ASP A 84 -2.58 -23.44 -8.56
CA ASP A 84 -2.28 -24.58 -7.71
C ASP A 84 -3.54 -25.26 -7.13
N GLY A 85 -4.73 -24.79 -7.51
CA GLY A 85 -6.02 -25.32 -7.03
C GLY A 85 -6.39 -24.88 -5.62
N LYS A 86 -5.69 -23.90 -5.05
CA LYS A 86 -5.99 -23.31 -3.74
C LYS A 86 -6.99 -22.15 -3.88
N PRO A 87 -7.72 -21.79 -2.81
CA PRO A 87 -8.56 -20.59 -2.81
C PRO A 87 -7.77 -19.36 -3.24
N VAL A 88 -8.40 -18.50 -4.02
CA VAL A 88 -7.76 -17.28 -4.53
C VAL A 88 -7.47 -16.31 -3.39
N GLU A 89 -6.20 -16.09 -3.09
CA GLU A 89 -5.72 -15.06 -2.15
C GLU A 89 -5.18 -13.83 -2.86
N GLU A 90 -4.80 -13.99 -4.12
CA GLU A 90 -4.21 -12.94 -4.94
C GLU A 90 -4.82 -12.96 -6.35
N VAL A 91 -5.15 -11.77 -6.87
CA VAL A 91 -5.65 -11.60 -8.24
C VAL A 91 -4.80 -10.57 -8.97
N ARG A 92 -4.39 -10.90 -10.18
CA ARG A 92 -3.68 -9.96 -11.04
C ARG A 92 -4.65 -9.11 -11.84
N ILE A 93 -4.69 -7.81 -11.54
CA ILE A 93 -5.61 -6.85 -12.16
C ILE A 93 -4.87 -5.72 -12.86
N ARG A 94 -5.52 -5.12 -13.85
CA ARG A 94 -5.07 -3.88 -14.48
C ARG A 94 -5.34 -2.71 -13.56
N THR A 95 -4.37 -1.80 -13.47
CA THR A 95 -4.47 -0.63 -12.60
C THR A 95 -3.93 0.62 -13.29
N ILE A 96 -4.28 1.79 -12.74
CA ILE A 96 -3.76 3.07 -13.20
C ILE A 96 -2.23 3.17 -13.00
N LEU A 97 -1.69 2.49 -11.97
CA LEU A 97 -0.26 2.51 -11.64
C LEU A 97 0.62 1.79 -12.66
N THR A 98 0.04 0.83 -13.39
CA THR A 98 0.74 0.03 -14.40
C THR A 98 0.35 0.39 -15.83
N CYS A 99 -0.51 1.42 -16.01
CA CYS A 99 -0.95 1.87 -17.32
C CYS A 99 0.22 2.41 -18.15
N LYS A 100 0.38 1.90 -19.36
CA LYS A 100 1.45 2.31 -20.31
C LYS A 100 1.04 3.44 -21.24
N SER A 101 -0.11 4.08 -21.03
CA SER A 101 -0.54 5.23 -21.83
C SER A 101 0.37 6.43 -21.57
N HIS A 102 0.86 7.07 -22.61
CA HIS A 102 1.74 8.24 -22.49
C HIS A 102 1.02 9.48 -21.97
N VAL A 103 -0.28 9.62 -22.29
CA VAL A 103 -1.10 10.78 -21.90
C VAL A 103 -2.45 10.28 -21.38
N GLY A 104 -2.71 10.50 -20.09
CA GLY A 104 -3.93 10.02 -19.46
C GLY A 104 -3.88 8.55 -19.11
N ILE A 105 -5.04 7.92 -18.95
CA ILE A 105 -5.21 6.53 -18.52
C ILE A 105 -6.17 5.85 -19.48
N CYS A 106 -5.89 4.63 -19.94
CA CYS A 106 -6.83 3.89 -20.77
C CYS A 106 -8.02 3.38 -19.94
N ALA A 107 -9.20 3.28 -20.57
CA ALA A 107 -10.43 2.88 -19.91
C ALA A 107 -10.30 1.52 -19.19
N LYS A 108 -9.59 0.56 -19.75
CA LYS A 108 -9.41 -0.77 -19.14
C LYS A 108 -8.50 -0.76 -17.92
N CYS A 109 -7.46 0.10 -17.87
CA CYS A 109 -6.63 0.24 -16.66
C CYS A 109 -7.35 0.99 -15.55
N TYR A 110 -8.29 1.86 -15.88
CA TYR A 110 -9.14 2.50 -14.89
C TYR A 110 -10.22 1.54 -14.38
N GLY A 111 -10.95 0.88 -15.28
CA GLY A 111 -12.01 -0.06 -14.95
C GLY A 111 -13.39 0.58 -14.87
N ALA A 112 -14.14 0.29 -13.82
CA ALA A 112 -15.49 0.81 -13.61
C ALA A 112 -15.49 2.25 -13.09
N ASN A 113 -16.48 3.02 -13.54
CA ASN A 113 -16.85 4.28 -12.92
C ASN A 113 -17.51 3.99 -11.56
N MET A 114 -17.01 4.62 -10.49
CA MET A 114 -17.46 4.38 -9.11
C MET A 114 -18.93 4.78 -8.87
N ALA A 115 -19.47 5.72 -9.66
CA ALA A 115 -20.85 6.18 -9.49
C ALA A 115 -21.88 5.26 -10.19
N SER A 116 -21.56 4.78 -11.41
CA SER A 116 -22.49 3.95 -12.21
C SER A 116 -22.21 2.45 -12.08
N GLY A 117 -21.00 2.04 -11.72
CA GLY A 117 -20.56 0.64 -11.75
C GLY A 117 -20.30 0.09 -13.15
N GLU A 118 -20.50 0.90 -14.18
CA GLU A 118 -20.24 0.55 -15.58
C GLU A 118 -18.80 0.92 -15.98
N THR A 119 -18.35 0.45 -17.13
CA THR A 119 -17.04 0.84 -17.68
C THR A 119 -16.97 2.35 -17.86
N VAL A 120 -15.88 2.95 -17.39
CA VAL A 120 -15.65 4.39 -17.50
C VAL A 120 -15.71 4.87 -18.95
N GLN A 121 -16.28 6.05 -19.16
CA GLN A 121 -16.40 6.66 -20.48
C GLN A 121 -15.10 7.36 -20.91
N VAL A 122 -14.83 7.31 -22.22
CA VAL A 122 -13.70 8.04 -22.82
C VAL A 122 -13.92 9.55 -22.68
N GLY A 123 -12.87 10.26 -22.31
CA GLY A 123 -12.91 11.71 -22.09
C GLY A 123 -13.22 12.13 -20.65
N GLU A 124 -13.62 11.20 -19.77
CA GLU A 124 -13.91 11.50 -18.37
C GLU A 124 -12.65 12.00 -17.63
N ALA A 125 -12.81 13.09 -16.88
CA ALA A 125 -11.72 13.75 -16.16
C ALA A 125 -11.50 13.16 -14.77
N VAL A 126 -11.25 11.85 -14.70
CA VAL A 126 -11.14 11.08 -13.42
C VAL A 126 -10.08 11.62 -12.46
N GLY A 127 -9.01 12.22 -12.98
CA GLY A 127 -7.97 12.82 -12.12
C GLY A 127 -8.47 14.06 -11.39
N ILE A 128 -9.28 14.90 -12.03
CA ILE A 128 -9.89 16.08 -11.41
C ILE A 128 -10.92 15.64 -10.37
N ILE A 129 -11.75 14.64 -10.70
CA ILE A 129 -12.75 14.07 -9.77
C ILE A 129 -12.06 13.52 -8.52
N ALA A 130 -10.97 12.75 -8.70
CA ALA A 130 -10.19 12.22 -7.59
C ALA A 130 -9.57 13.35 -6.74
N ALA A 131 -8.97 14.36 -7.38
CA ALA A 131 -8.37 15.49 -6.67
C ALA A 131 -9.39 16.28 -5.84
N GLN A 132 -10.58 16.51 -6.39
CA GLN A 132 -11.67 17.17 -5.67
C GLN A 132 -12.17 16.33 -4.49
N SER A 133 -12.35 15.02 -4.69
CA SER A 133 -12.81 14.10 -3.64
C SER A 133 -11.82 13.95 -2.49
N ILE A 134 -10.51 14.06 -2.77
CA ILE A 134 -9.45 14.04 -1.77
C ILE A 134 -9.33 15.41 -1.09
N GLY A 135 -9.46 16.50 -1.85
CA GLY A 135 -9.23 17.86 -1.37
C GLY A 135 -10.40 18.45 -0.57
N GLU A 136 -11.64 18.07 -0.89
CA GLU A 136 -12.83 18.58 -0.18
C GLU A 136 -12.78 18.32 1.32
N PRO A 137 -12.58 17.08 1.82
CA PRO A 137 -12.51 16.84 3.25
C PRO A 137 -11.24 17.39 3.91
N GLY A 138 -10.23 17.82 3.14
CA GLY A 138 -9.00 18.42 3.66
C GLY A 138 -9.26 19.65 4.55
N THR A 139 -10.25 20.49 4.21
CA THR A 139 -10.63 21.65 5.02
C THR A 139 -11.20 21.24 6.38
N GLN A 140 -11.96 20.16 6.43
CA GLN A 140 -12.52 19.61 7.67
C GLN A 140 -11.43 19.00 8.56
N LEU A 141 -10.43 18.34 7.95
CA LEU A 141 -9.25 17.82 8.65
C LEU A 141 -8.48 18.94 9.36
N THR A 142 -8.31 20.09 8.71
CA THR A 142 -7.62 21.26 9.28
C THR A 142 -8.37 21.80 10.50
N MET A 143 -9.69 21.89 10.43
CA MET A 143 -10.53 22.41 11.55
C MET A 143 -10.45 21.49 12.78
N ARG A 144 -10.36 20.18 12.62
CA ARG A 144 -10.29 19.24 13.73
C ARG A 144 -8.91 19.19 14.41
N THR A 145 -7.82 19.42 13.68
CA THR A 145 -6.47 19.46 14.28
C THR A 145 -6.25 20.63 15.21
N PHE A 146 -7.00 21.74 15.07
CA PHE A 146 -6.95 22.87 16.00
C PHE A 146 -7.57 22.56 17.37
N HIS A 147 -8.46 21.56 17.46
CA HIS A 147 -9.15 21.19 18.70
C HIS A 147 -8.47 20.07 19.49
N THR A 148 -7.53 19.36 18.91
CA THR A 148 -6.72 18.34 19.59
C THR A 148 -5.39 18.93 20.10
N GLY A 149 -5.42 20.18 20.52
CA GLY A 149 -4.31 20.86 21.16
C GLY A 149 -4.04 20.27 22.53
N GLY A 150 -2.96 19.53 22.65
CA GLY A 150 -2.37 19.30 23.96
C GLY A 150 -2.13 17.87 24.39
N VAL A 151 -1.29 17.14 23.69
CA VAL A 151 -0.32 16.30 24.37
C VAL A 151 1.06 16.75 23.89
N ALA A 152 1.71 17.54 24.72
CA ALA A 152 3.08 17.96 24.50
C ALA A 152 3.97 16.69 24.53
N GLY A 153 4.46 16.26 23.37
CA GLY A 153 5.39 15.15 23.29
C GLY A 153 5.49 14.46 21.93
N GLU A 154 4.47 14.53 21.09
CA GLU A 154 4.53 13.86 19.78
C GLU A 154 4.68 14.87 18.65
N ASP A 155 5.93 15.06 18.22
CA ASP A 155 6.30 15.81 17.00
C ASP A 155 5.92 15.02 15.70
N ILE A 156 4.83 14.24 15.77
CA ILE A 156 4.32 13.49 14.61
C ILE A 156 3.29 14.39 13.91
N THR A 157 3.62 14.78 12.70
CA THR A 157 2.70 15.52 11.84
C THR A 157 1.47 14.67 11.58
N SER A 158 0.29 15.16 11.99
CA SER A 158 -1.00 14.45 11.84
C SER A 158 -1.99 15.28 11.04
N GLY A 159 -3.03 14.65 10.52
CA GLY A 159 -4.07 15.31 9.74
C GLY A 159 -3.60 15.85 8.39
N LEU A 160 -4.14 17.00 7.97
CA LEU A 160 -3.86 17.59 6.66
C LEU A 160 -2.36 17.88 6.41
N PRO A 161 -1.56 18.40 7.37
CA PRO A 161 -0.13 18.57 7.15
C PRO A 161 0.60 17.27 6.80
N ARG A 162 0.14 16.12 7.33
CA ARG A 162 0.71 14.81 6.98
C ARG A 162 0.37 14.40 5.55
N VAL A 163 -0.86 14.66 5.11
CA VAL A 163 -1.28 14.41 3.72
C VAL A 163 -0.45 15.27 2.75
N GLU A 164 -0.21 16.54 3.08
CA GLU A 164 0.64 17.43 2.28
C GLU A 164 2.08 16.93 2.20
N GLU A 165 2.68 16.50 3.33
CA GLU A 165 4.02 15.88 3.35
C GLU A 165 4.10 14.67 2.42
N LEU A 166 3.07 13.81 2.42
CA LEU A 166 3.03 12.61 1.58
C LEU A 166 2.90 12.97 0.10
N PHE A 167 2.00 13.88 -0.29
CA PHE A 167 1.82 14.29 -1.69
C PHE A 167 3.06 14.98 -2.26
N GLU A 168 3.79 15.71 -1.44
CA GLU A 168 5.04 16.35 -1.86
C GLU A 168 6.27 15.46 -1.64
N ALA A 169 6.08 14.26 -1.10
CA ALA A 169 7.15 13.34 -0.72
C ALA A 169 8.24 14.00 0.13
N ARG A 170 7.86 14.92 1.02
CA ARG A 170 8.77 15.61 1.93
C ARG A 170 9.34 14.63 2.95
N LYS A 171 10.60 14.88 3.36
CA LYS A 171 11.20 14.12 4.46
C LYS A 171 10.50 14.50 5.77
N PRO A 172 9.94 13.52 6.52
CA PRO A 172 9.29 13.79 7.80
C PRO A 172 10.24 14.40 8.83
N LYS A 173 9.72 15.24 9.72
CA LYS A 173 10.51 15.85 10.80
C LYS A 173 11.09 14.80 11.75
N ARG A 174 10.29 13.80 12.14
CA ARG A 174 10.70 12.64 12.92
C ARG A 174 10.67 11.42 12.05
N THR A 175 11.82 11.10 11.45
CA THR A 175 11.94 9.98 10.52
C THR A 175 12.24 8.70 11.27
N ALA A 176 11.47 7.63 11.02
CA ALA A 176 11.81 6.29 11.48
C ALA A 176 13.12 5.81 10.82
N ILE A 177 13.92 5.07 11.57
CA ILE A 177 15.12 4.42 11.05
C ILE A 177 14.70 3.05 10.54
N LEU A 178 14.99 2.76 9.26
CA LEU A 178 14.69 1.48 8.61
C LEU A 178 15.93 0.61 8.56
N THR A 179 15.73 -0.74 8.61
CA THR A 179 16.80 -1.67 8.27
C THR A 179 17.00 -1.72 6.76
N GLU A 180 18.25 -1.80 6.31
CA GLU A 180 18.58 -1.93 4.87
C GLU A 180 18.84 -3.38 4.47
N ILE A 181 18.96 -4.29 5.43
CA ILE A 181 19.23 -5.72 5.22
C ILE A 181 18.26 -6.57 6.00
N ASP A 182 18.02 -7.78 5.49
CA ASP A 182 17.27 -8.81 6.23
C ASP A 182 18.17 -9.38 7.33
N GLY A 183 17.60 -9.74 8.47
CA GLY A 183 18.40 -10.40 9.49
C GLY A 183 17.81 -10.38 10.88
N VAL A 184 18.62 -10.81 11.84
CA VAL A 184 18.29 -10.89 13.27
C VAL A 184 18.81 -9.65 13.97
N VAL A 185 17.95 -9.08 14.81
CA VAL A 185 18.25 -7.88 15.59
C VAL A 185 19.09 -8.23 16.81
N SER A 186 20.11 -7.41 17.08
CA SER A 186 20.83 -7.37 18.37
C SER A 186 20.89 -5.95 18.88
N ILE A 187 20.41 -5.72 20.10
CA ILE A 187 20.35 -4.39 20.71
C ILE A 187 21.49 -4.24 21.72
N ASN A 188 22.35 -3.24 21.48
CA ASN A 188 23.40 -2.87 22.41
C ASN A 188 23.11 -1.50 23.02
N ASP A 189 22.58 -1.50 24.25
CA ASP A 189 22.24 -0.27 24.98
C ASP A 189 23.23 -0.04 26.09
N ASN A 190 24.28 0.72 25.77
CA ASN A 190 25.28 1.18 26.76
C ASN A 190 24.97 2.63 27.12
N LYS A 191 25.13 3.02 28.40
CA LYS A 191 24.88 4.38 28.93
C LYS A 191 25.42 5.55 28.10
N LYS A 192 26.30 5.30 27.12
CA LYS A 192 26.89 6.29 26.22
C LYS A 192 26.43 6.16 24.75
N LYS A 193 25.99 4.97 24.33
CA LYS A 193 25.59 4.70 22.93
C LYS A 193 24.49 3.65 22.92
N ARG A 194 23.48 3.90 22.13
CA ARG A 194 22.39 2.98 21.86
C ARG A 194 22.46 2.60 20.38
N GLU A 195 22.74 1.32 20.10
CA GLU A 195 22.99 0.82 18.76
C GLU A 195 22.16 -0.44 18.54
N VAL A 196 21.51 -0.53 17.36
CA VAL A 196 20.83 -1.73 16.91
C VAL A 196 21.64 -2.31 15.76
N THR A 197 22.05 -3.55 15.87
CA THR A 197 22.76 -4.27 14.84
C THR A 197 21.83 -5.32 14.25
N VAL A 198 21.68 -5.30 12.92
CA VAL A 198 20.94 -6.33 12.18
C VAL A 198 21.99 -7.20 11.48
N THR A 199 21.93 -8.51 11.69
CA THR A 199 22.87 -9.47 11.13
C THR A 199 22.12 -10.49 10.28
N ASN A 200 22.49 -10.59 9.03
CA ASN A 200 21.95 -11.62 8.14
C ASN A 200 22.64 -12.96 8.41
N PRO A 201 21.90 -14.00 8.85
CA PRO A 201 22.51 -15.29 9.19
C PRO A 201 23.02 -16.07 7.97
N GLU A 202 22.50 -15.78 6.77
CA GLU A 202 22.88 -16.48 5.55
C GLU A 202 24.14 -15.89 4.89
N THR A 203 24.22 -14.55 4.82
CA THR A 203 25.34 -13.84 4.16
C THR A 203 26.45 -13.47 5.13
N GLY A 204 26.17 -13.44 6.45
CA GLY A 204 27.08 -12.95 7.48
C GLY A 204 27.25 -11.42 7.48
N GLU A 205 26.47 -10.70 6.67
CA GLU A 205 26.49 -9.23 6.64
C GLU A 205 25.86 -8.69 7.92
N ALA A 206 26.51 -7.73 8.55
CA ALA A 206 26.02 -7.05 9.73
C ALA A 206 26.04 -5.54 9.54
N LYS A 207 24.92 -4.88 9.85
CA LYS A 207 24.79 -3.42 9.77
C LYS A 207 24.35 -2.85 11.10
N THR A 208 25.10 -1.86 11.60
CA THR A 208 24.83 -1.21 12.89
C THR A 208 24.22 0.17 12.67
N TYR A 209 23.09 0.40 13.34
CA TYR A 209 22.33 1.65 13.30
C TYR A 209 22.44 2.36 14.65
N PRO A 210 23.09 3.53 14.71
CA PRO A 210 23.12 4.33 15.94
C PRO A 210 21.75 4.99 16.15
N ILE A 211 21.14 4.74 17.32
CA ILE A 211 19.82 5.27 17.66
C ILE A 211 19.97 6.32 18.77
N PRO A 212 19.66 7.60 18.49
CA PRO A 212 19.62 8.62 19.52
C PRO A 212 18.59 8.29 20.60
N TYR A 213 18.87 8.59 21.86
CA TYR A 213 17.99 8.28 23.02
C TYR A 213 16.58 8.90 22.92
N LYS A 214 16.42 9.95 22.12
CA LYS A 214 15.11 10.57 21.86
C LYS A 214 14.16 9.71 21.01
N TYR A 215 14.67 8.66 20.36
CA TYR A 215 13.86 7.73 19.57
C TYR A 215 13.51 6.50 20.40
N GLN A 216 12.25 6.10 20.33
CA GLN A 216 11.78 4.87 20.94
C GLN A 216 12.05 3.71 19.97
N ILE A 217 12.67 2.63 20.46
CA ILE A 217 12.91 1.41 19.67
C ILE A 217 11.60 0.63 19.61
N ARG A 218 11.27 0.12 18.43
CA ARG A 218 10.07 -0.67 18.14
C ARG A 218 10.33 -2.17 18.15
N VAL A 219 11.58 -2.57 18.01
CA VAL A 219 12.01 -3.96 17.89
C VAL A 219 12.62 -4.47 19.20
N GLU A 220 12.59 -5.79 19.38
CA GLU A 220 13.19 -6.47 20.51
C GLU A 220 14.46 -7.23 20.09
N ASP A 221 15.30 -7.56 21.07
CA ASP A 221 16.51 -8.35 20.81
C ASP A 221 16.15 -9.78 20.36
N GLY A 222 16.67 -10.18 19.21
CA GLY A 222 16.36 -11.48 18.60
C GLY A 222 15.23 -11.46 17.57
N ASP A 223 14.57 -10.32 17.32
CA ASP A 223 13.55 -10.21 16.27
C ASP A 223 14.18 -10.47 14.89
N VAL A 224 13.40 -11.16 14.02
CA VAL A 224 13.77 -11.34 12.61
C VAL A 224 13.08 -10.27 11.80
N LEU A 225 13.87 -9.47 11.08
CA LEU A 225 13.38 -8.36 10.26
C LEU A 225 13.68 -8.57 8.78
N GLU A 226 12.82 -8.01 7.95
CA GLU A 226 13.05 -7.85 6.51
C GLU A 226 13.62 -6.45 6.20
N ALA A 227 14.34 -6.35 5.09
CA ALA A 227 14.84 -5.05 4.62
C ALA A 227 13.69 -4.04 4.44
N GLY A 228 13.82 -2.88 5.10
CA GLY A 228 12.81 -1.82 5.13
C GLY A 228 11.84 -1.85 6.29
N ASP A 229 12.04 -2.73 7.27
CA ASP A 229 11.27 -2.71 8.51
C ASP A 229 11.76 -1.60 9.45
N GLU A 230 10.85 -1.09 10.29
CA GLU A 230 11.08 0.03 11.16
C GLU A 230 11.80 -0.39 12.47
N LEU A 231 12.99 0.13 12.70
CA LEU A 231 13.74 -0.05 13.96
C LEU A 231 13.25 0.88 15.07
N THR A 232 12.73 2.06 14.69
CA THR A 232 12.29 3.10 15.64
C THR A 232 10.92 3.62 15.30
N GLU A 233 10.22 4.18 16.29
CA GLU A 233 9.00 4.93 16.06
C GLU A 233 9.26 6.20 15.25
N GLY A 234 8.31 6.57 14.40
CA GLY A 234 8.36 7.75 13.56
C GLY A 234 7.62 7.56 12.25
N SER A 235 7.60 8.60 11.43
CA SER A 235 7.06 8.52 10.09
C SER A 235 8.15 8.04 9.12
N VAL A 236 7.81 7.08 8.29
CA VAL A 236 8.77 6.55 7.30
C VAL A 236 8.98 7.58 6.18
N ASN A 237 10.23 7.72 5.75
CA ASN A 237 10.56 8.56 4.61
C ASN A 237 10.33 7.79 3.30
N PRO A 238 9.47 8.26 2.38
CA PRO A 238 9.21 7.59 1.11
C PRO A 238 10.45 7.32 0.26
N HIS A 239 11.45 8.22 0.36
CA HIS A 239 12.71 8.05 -0.37
C HIS A 239 13.55 6.87 0.12
N ASP A 240 13.48 6.54 1.42
CA ASP A 240 14.22 5.42 1.98
C ASP A 240 13.54 4.09 1.60
N ILE A 241 12.21 4.05 1.61
CA ILE A 241 11.45 2.90 1.07
C ILE A 241 11.79 2.68 -0.40
N LEU A 242 11.86 3.76 -1.19
CA LEU A 242 12.19 3.66 -2.62
C LEU A 242 13.56 3.00 -2.85
N LYS A 243 14.54 3.33 -2.04
CA LYS A 243 15.89 2.76 -2.14
C LYS A 243 15.95 1.29 -1.72
N ILE A 244 15.21 0.91 -0.68
CA ILE A 244 15.26 -0.41 -0.06
C ILE A 244 14.30 -1.39 -0.74
N LYS A 245 13.02 -1.05 -0.78
CA LYS A 245 11.92 -1.94 -1.26
C LYS A 245 11.45 -1.64 -2.70
N GLY A 246 11.88 -0.51 -3.28
CA GLY A 246 11.55 -0.13 -4.65
C GLY A 246 10.21 0.60 -4.82
N VAL A 247 9.87 0.90 -6.09
CA VAL A 247 8.73 1.78 -6.45
C VAL A 247 7.39 1.26 -5.95
N ARG A 248 7.18 -0.05 -6.02
CA ARG A 248 5.92 -0.68 -5.62
C ARG A 248 5.61 -0.46 -4.14
N ALA A 249 6.60 -0.72 -3.29
CA ALA A 249 6.45 -0.56 -1.85
C ALA A 249 6.16 0.89 -1.46
N VAL A 250 6.76 1.87 -2.17
CA VAL A 250 6.45 3.30 -1.96
C VAL A 250 5.01 3.61 -2.31
N GLN A 251 4.51 3.10 -3.43
CA GLN A 251 3.11 3.32 -3.85
C GLN A 251 2.14 2.76 -2.81
N ASP A 252 2.37 1.53 -2.36
CA ASP A 252 1.55 0.89 -1.33
C ASP A 252 1.62 1.66 0.00
N TYR A 253 2.82 2.06 0.44
CA TYR A 253 3.01 2.88 1.64
C TYR A 253 2.27 4.23 1.58
N MET A 254 2.39 4.95 0.47
CA MET A 254 1.71 6.25 0.33
C MET A 254 0.19 6.12 0.34
N ILE A 255 -0.35 5.08 -0.30
CA ILE A 255 -1.79 4.80 -0.28
C ILE A 255 -2.24 4.49 1.16
N GLN A 256 -1.50 3.63 1.86
CA GLN A 256 -1.79 3.25 3.26
C GLN A 256 -1.82 4.46 4.17
N GLU A 257 -0.78 5.28 4.14
CA GLU A 257 -0.67 6.44 5.02
C GLU A 257 -1.76 7.49 4.73
N VAL A 258 -2.07 7.76 3.46
CA VAL A 258 -3.18 8.66 3.12
C VAL A 258 -4.51 8.10 3.64
N GLN A 259 -4.80 6.84 3.38
CA GLN A 259 -6.02 6.20 3.88
C GLN A 259 -6.09 6.21 5.41
N ARG A 260 -4.97 5.96 6.10
CA ARG A 260 -4.88 6.01 7.56
C ARG A 260 -5.25 7.38 8.10
N VAL A 261 -4.71 8.46 7.52
CA VAL A 261 -5.06 9.84 7.93
C VAL A 261 -6.56 10.11 7.77
N TYR A 262 -7.15 9.71 6.65
CA TYR A 262 -8.59 9.93 6.41
C TYR A 262 -9.51 9.06 7.26
N ARG A 263 -9.07 7.87 7.67
CA ARG A 263 -9.84 6.97 8.56
C ARG A 263 -9.85 7.42 10.02
N LEU A 264 -8.79 8.07 10.48
CA LEU A 264 -8.69 8.59 11.85
C LEU A 264 -9.55 9.84 12.09
N GLN A 265 -10.18 10.36 11.06
CA GLN A 265 -11.06 11.53 11.07
C GLN A 265 -12.54 11.14 10.90
#